data_86809d4ca87f429e644b8b0d5781fc9f
#
_entry.id   86809d4ca87f429e644b8b0d5781fc9f
#
_cell.length_a   1.000
_cell.length_b   1.000
_cell.length_c   1.000
_cell.angle_alpha   90.00
_cell.angle_beta   90.00
_cell.angle_gamma   90.00
#
_symmetry.space_group_name_H-M   'P 1'
#
loop_
_entity.id
_entity.type
_entity.pdbx_description
1 polymer ?
#
loop_
_entity_poly.entity_id
_entity_poly.type
_entity_poly.pdbx_seq_one_letter_code
_entity_poly.pdbx_strand_id
1 'polypeptide(L)'
;MSIHAYGEVLGEIPVFDPHGGPRTASAVAMTSDTKVVWLEHDALFAWLDEHPRVAVDMLQVLAHRMRDNNERISELVFMDVPGRLAKTLLNLASRFGEPVEAGLKVPHDLTQEEMAQLVGSSRETVNKALMDFANRGWIAREGRSIIIYQPGMLIRRSRR
;
A
#
# COMPACT_ATOMS: atom_id res chain seq x y z
N MET A 1 -4.44 6.70 1.98
CA MET A 1 -3.91 5.69 2.92
C MET A 1 -2.81 4.87 2.22
N SER A 2 -1.79 4.44 2.94
CA SER A 2 -0.73 3.54 2.43
C SER A 2 -0.49 2.42 3.45
N ILE A 3 -0.02 1.26 2.98
CA ILE A 3 0.37 0.14 3.83
C ILE A 3 1.89 0.04 3.77
N HIS A 4 2.51 -0.04 4.94
CA HIS A 4 3.94 -0.19 5.11
C HIS A 4 4.28 -1.59 5.60
N ALA A 5 5.39 -2.14 5.13
CA ALA A 5 5.88 -3.47 5.46
C ALA A 5 7.25 -3.42 6.12
N TYR A 6 7.82 -4.59 6.39
CA TYR A 6 9.15 -4.71 6.98
C TYR A 6 10.21 -3.93 6.20
N GLY A 7 11.05 -3.21 6.95
CA GLY A 7 12.16 -2.43 6.39
C GLY A 7 11.76 -1.04 5.84
N GLU A 8 10.50 -0.66 5.95
CA GLU A 8 10.06 0.66 5.48
C GLU A 8 10.15 1.73 6.59
N VAL A 9 10.48 2.95 6.18
CA VAL A 9 10.63 4.12 7.07
C VAL A 9 9.33 4.91 7.09
N LEU A 10 8.96 5.44 8.25
CA LEU A 10 7.78 6.28 8.48
C LEU A 10 8.17 7.60 9.15
N GLY A 11 7.52 8.69 8.76
CA GLY A 11 7.66 9.99 9.42
C GLY A 11 8.89 10.77 9.00
N GLU A 12 9.42 10.49 7.82
CA GLU A 12 10.58 11.15 7.23
C GLU A 12 10.31 12.60 6.79
N ILE A 13 9.07 12.93 6.41
CA ILE A 13 8.73 14.23 5.85
C ILE A 13 9.12 15.40 6.80
N PRO A 14 8.65 15.44 8.06
CA PRO A 14 9.02 16.54 8.96
C PRO A 14 10.49 16.50 9.39
N VAL A 15 11.18 15.39 9.21
CA VAL A 15 12.62 15.28 9.54
C VAL A 15 13.47 16.04 8.53
N PHE A 16 13.09 16.01 7.25
CA PHE A 16 13.81 16.69 6.17
C PHE A 16 13.19 18.03 5.76
N ASP A 17 12.11 18.46 6.42
CA ASP A 17 11.54 19.80 6.19
C ASP A 17 12.39 20.85 6.93
N PRO A 18 13.00 21.82 6.23
CA PRO A 18 13.82 22.86 6.84
C PRO A 18 13.08 23.72 7.88
N HIS A 19 11.77 23.79 7.77
CA HIS A 19 10.92 24.56 8.69
C HIS A 19 10.41 23.72 9.86
N GLY A 20 10.69 22.42 9.84
CA GLY A 20 10.08 21.48 10.76
C GLY A 20 8.55 21.44 10.59
N GLY A 21 7.88 20.59 11.33
CA GLY A 21 6.43 20.59 11.28
C GLY A 21 5.83 19.40 12.03
N PRO A 22 4.52 19.45 12.29
CA PRO A 22 3.83 18.32 12.87
C PRO A 22 3.84 17.12 11.90
N ARG A 23 3.74 15.93 12.45
CA ARG A 23 3.54 14.75 11.62
C ARG A 23 2.22 14.87 10.88
N THR A 24 2.28 14.66 9.56
CA THR A 24 1.14 14.85 8.65
C THR A 24 0.23 13.61 8.57
N ALA A 25 0.65 12.49 9.16
CA ALA A 25 -0.10 11.24 9.15
C ALA A 25 0.07 10.48 10.46
N SER A 26 -0.93 9.68 10.81
CA SER A 26 -0.88 8.69 11.88
C SER A 26 -0.57 7.33 11.29
N ALA A 27 0.16 6.49 12.03
CA ALA A 27 0.38 5.09 11.70
C ALA A 27 -0.33 4.20 12.72
N VAL A 28 -0.95 3.13 12.23
CA VAL A 28 -1.64 2.13 13.06
C VAL A 28 -1.07 0.77 12.72
N ALA A 29 -0.70 0.00 13.77
CA ALA A 29 -0.26 -1.37 13.59
C ALA A 29 -1.44 -2.25 13.15
N MET A 30 -1.26 -3.01 12.06
CA MET A 30 -2.27 -3.92 11.54
C MET A 30 -2.11 -5.35 12.07
N THR A 31 -0.95 -5.67 12.63
CA THR A 31 -0.66 -6.98 13.24
C THR A 31 -0.28 -6.82 14.71
N SER A 32 -0.55 -7.84 15.53
CA SER A 32 -0.28 -7.83 16.97
C SER A 32 1.21 -7.71 17.32
N ASP A 33 2.08 -8.19 16.42
CA ASP A 33 3.52 -8.29 16.68
C ASP A 33 4.35 -7.25 15.90
N THR A 34 3.72 -6.12 15.56
CA THR A 34 4.41 -5.04 14.85
C THR A 34 5.50 -4.43 15.74
N LYS A 35 6.75 -4.51 15.29
CA LYS A 35 7.90 -3.90 15.95
C LYS A 35 8.38 -2.71 15.13
N VAL A 36 8.62 -1.58 15.80
CA VAL A 36 9.18 -0.37 15.19
C VAL A 36 10.43 0.05 15.95
N VAL A 37 11.40 0.57 15.23
CA VAL A 37 12.58 1.22 15.79
C VAL A 37 12.35 2.72 15.69
N TRP A 38 12.51 3.41 16.81
CA TRP A 38 12.49 4.86 16.85
C TRP A 38 13.90 5.39 16.69
N LEU A 39 14.08 6.34 15.78
CA LEU A 39 15.34 7.04 15.60
C LEU A 39 15.13 8.54 15.83
N GLU A 40 15.87 9.09 16.77
CA GLU A 40 15.88 10.53 17.07
C GLU A 40 16.47 11.32 15.91
N HIS A 41 15.99 12.56 15.72
CA HIS A 41 16.44 13.45 14.65
C HIS A 41 17.97 13.63 14.66
N ASP A 42 18.53 14.03 15.80
CA ASP A 42 19.97 14.34 15.89
C ASP A 42 20.83 13.08 15.72
N ALA A 43 20.36 11.95 16.23
CA ALA A 43 21.03 10.66 16.02
C ALA A 43 21.01 10.22 14.55
N LEU A 44 19.91 10.50 13.83
CA LEU A 44 19.83 10.24 12.39
C LEU A 44 20.86 11.08 11.63
N PHE A 45 20.94 12.39 11.89
CA PHE A 45 21.85 13.26 11.17
C PHE A 45 23.31 12.96 11.48
N ALA A 46 23.66 12.71 12.74
CA ALA A 46 25.00 12.27 13.11
C ALA A 46 25.39 10.97 12.39
N TRP A 47 24.45 10.03 12.29
CA TRP A 47 24.69 8.78 11.58
C TRP A 47 24.83 8.96 10.05
N LEU A 48 24.08 9.88 9.46
CA LEU A 48 24.19 10.18 8.03
C LEU A 48 25.52 10.86 7.68
N ASP A 49 26.06 11.71 8.58
CA ASP A 49 27.37 12.35 8.41
C ASP A 49 28.50 11.29 8.38
N GLU A 50 28.39 10.26 9.21
CA GLU A 50 29.34 9.12 9.23
C GLU A 50 29.12 8.17 8.07
N HIS A 51 27.89 8.11 7.52
CA HIS A 51 27.50 7.14 6.50
C HIS A 51 26.79 7.81 5.30
N PRO A 52 27.48 8.64 4.50
CA PRO A 52 26.85 9.43 3.44
C PRO A 52 26.15 8.59 2.36
N ARG A 53 26.53 7.33 2.19
CA ARG A 53 25.82 6.40 1.28
C ARG A 53 24.38 6.15 1.71
N VAL A 54 24.09 6.14 3.00
CA VAL A 54 22.73 5.96 3.52
C VAL A 54 21.83 7.15 3.12
N ALA A 55 22.39 8.37 3.10
CA ALA A 55 21.64 9.54 2.60
C ALA A 55 21.24 9.36 1.13
N VAL A 56 22.12 8.80 0.31
CA VAL A 56 21.80 8.50 -1.11
C VAL A 56 20.70 7.43 -1.20
N ASP A 57 20.78 6.39 -0.40
CA ASP A 57 19.76 5.33 -0.37
C ASP A 57 18.39 5.88 0.08
N MET A 58 18.38 6.77 1.07
CA MET A 58 17.15 7.47 1.49
C MET A 58 16.58 8.36 0.38
N LEU A 59 17.40 9.08 -0.37
CA LEU A 59 16.95 9.85 -1.53
C LEU A 59 16.33 8.96 -2.61
N GLN A 60 16.86 7.77 -2.83
CA GLN A 60 16.27 6.80 -3.77
C GLN A 60 14.90 6.33 -3.29
N VAL A 61 14.74 6.05 -1.98
CA VAL A 61 13.44 5.70 -1.39
C VAL A 61 12.44 6.83 -1.57
N LEU A 62 12.82 8.07 -1.29
CA LEU A 62 11.95 9.24 -1.47
C LEU A 62 11.56 9.45 -2.93
N ALA A 63 12.51 9.30 -3.86
CA ALA A 63 12.24 9.38 -5.29
C ALA A 63 11.27 8.27 -5.76
N HIS A 64 11.37 7.08 -5.20
CA HIS A 64 10.42 5.99 -5.43
C HIS A 64 9.02 6.36 -4.95
N ARG A 65 8.91 6.84 -3.71
CA ARG A 65 7.64 7.28 -3.12
C ARG A 65 6.98 8.41 -3.93
N MET A 66 7.77 9.35 -4.44
CA MET A 66 7.24 10.40 -5.31
C MET A 66 6.65 9.81 -6.60
N ARG A 67 7.31 8.87 -7.24
CA ARG A 67 6.77 8.19 -8.43
C ARG A 67 5.48 7.45 -8.12
N ASP A 68 5.45 6.68 -7.05
CA ASP A 68 4.26 5.94 -6.61
C ASP A 68 3.08 6.88 -6.32
N ASN A 69 3.35 8.03 -5.69
CA ASN A 69 2.33 9.03 -5.43
C ASN A 69 1.80 9.67 -6.73
N ASN A 70 2.67 9.99 -7.68
CA ASN A 70 2.27 10.52 -8.98
C ASN A 70 1.45 9.49 -9.77
N GLU A 71 1.82 8.21 -9.74
CA GLU A 71 1.02 7.13 -10.34
C GLU A 71 -0.37 7.05 -9.71
N ARG A 72 -0.47 7.09 -8.38
CA ARG A 72 -1.75 7.07 -7.66
C ARG A 72 -2.64 8.25 -8.03
N ILE A 73 -2.08 9.45 -8.15
CA ILE A 73 -2.83 10.62 -8.61
C ILE A 73 -3.34 10.40 -10.03
N SER A 74 -2.50 9.91 -10.93
CA SER A 74 -2.89 9.56 -12.29
C SER A 74 -4.00 8.51 -12.32
N GLU A 75 -3.92 7.48 -11.48
CA GLU A 75 -4.97 6.46 -11.35
C GLU A 75 -6.31 7.05 -10.89
N LEU A 76 -6.28 7.98 -9.96
CA LEU A 76 -7.52 8.64 -9.49
C LEU A 76 -8.19 9.46 -10.58
N VAL A 77 -7.42 10.01 -11.51
CA VAL A 77 -7.93 10.85 -12.62
C VAL A 77 -8.39 10.00 -13.81
N PHE A 78 -7.65 8.96 -14.16
CA PHE A 78 -7.81 8.25 -15.42
C PHE A 78 -8.39 6.84 -15.30
N MET A 79 -8.42 6.26 -14.11
CA MET A 79 -8.93 4.91 -13.90
C MET A 79 -10.27 4.92 -13.18
N ASP A 80 -11.16 4.03 -13.57
CA ASP A 80 -12.40 3.79 -12.83
C ASP A 80 -12.15 2.98 -11.53
N VAL A 81 -13.12 2.97 -10.64
CA VAL A 81 -13.01 2.33 -9.33
C VAL A 81 -12.68 0.83 -9.40
N PRO A 82 -13.33 0.02 -10.27
CA PRO A 82 -12.96 -1.38 -10.41
C PRO A 82 -11.54 -1.60 -10.93
N GLY A 83 -11.02 -0.71 -11.78
CA GLY A 83 -9.63 -0.74 -12.25
C GLY A 83 -8.65 -0.50 -11.11
N ARG A 84 -8.88 0.55 -10.31
CA ARG A 84 -8.06 0.86 -9.13
C ARG A 84 -8.13 -0.26 -8.09
N LEU A 85 -9.31 -0.85 -7.87
CA LEU A 85 -9.46 -2.01 -6.99
C LEU A 85 -8.63 -3.20 -7.49
N ALA A 86 -8.69 -3.51 -8.78
CA ALA A 86 -7.90 -4.60 -9.36
C ALA A 86 -6.39 -4.35 -9.16
N LYS A 87 -5.92 -3.12 -9.39
CA LYS A 87 -4.50 -2.75 -9.15
C LYS A 87 -4.15 -2.85 -7.66
N THR A 88 -5.01 -2.40 -6.76
CA THR A 88 -4.82 -2.52 -5.31
C THR A 88 -4.70 -3.98 -4.88
N LEU A 89 -5.57 -4.86 -5.36
CA LEU A 89 -5.51 -6.28 -5.05
C LEU A 89 -4.23 -6.94 -5.56
N LEU A 90 -3.77 -6.58 -6.77
CA LEU A 90 -2.51 -7.06 -7.32
C LEU A 90 -1.30 -6.57 -6.51
N ASN A 91 -1.30 -5.31 -6.06
CA ASN A 91 -0.24 -4.77 -5.22
C ASN A 91 -0.20 -5.46 -3.85
N LEU A 92 -1.35 -5.72 -3.24
CA LEU A 92 -1.42 -6.50 -2.00
C LEU A 92 -0.92 -7.93 -2.22
N ALA A 93 -1.29 -8.53 -3.34
CA ALA A 93 -0.87 -9.88 -3.71
C ALA A 93 0.65 -9.99 -3.93
N SER A 94 1.27 -8.99 -4.54
CA SER A 94 2.74 -8.99 -4.75
C SER A 94 3.53 -8.81 -3.45
N ARG A 95 2.95 -8.17 -2.44
CA ARG A 95 3.61 -7.87 -1.16
C ARG A 95 3.33 -8.92 -0.08
N PHE A 96 2.12 -9.45 -0.05
CA PHE A 96 1.60 -10.28 1.05
C PHE A 96 0.95 -11.58 0.57
N GLY A 97 0.98 -11.86 -0.74
CA GLY A 97 0.32 -13.02 -1.30
C GLY A 97 1.04 -14.32 -0.99
N GLU A 98 0.28 -15.31 -0.57
CA GLU A 98 0.75 -16.67 -0.29
C GLU A 98 0.15 -17.64 -1.32
N PRO A 99 0.97 -18.44 -2.01
CA PRO A 99 0.44 -19.45 -2.93
C PRO A 99 -0.42 -20.47 -2.19
N VAL A 100 -1.60 -20.76 -2.74
CA VAL A 100 -2.50 -21.82 -2.28
C VAL A 100 -2.92 -22.68 -3.46
N GLU A 101 -3.46 -23.86 -3.22
CA GLU A 101 -3.85 -24.81 -4.28
C GLU A 101 -4.79 -24.18 -5.33
N ALA A 102 -5.72 -23.33 -4.89
CA ALA A 102 -6.70 -22.68 -5.76
C ALA A 102 -6.25 -21.35 -6.37
N GLY A 103 -5.05 -20.82 -6.04
CA GLY A 103 -4.59 -19.53 -6.53
C GLY A 103 -3.64 -18.81 -5.60
N LEU A 104 -3.87 -17.51 -5.37
CA LEU A 104 -3.04 -16.69 -4.50
C LEU A 104 -3.90 -16.11 -3.37
N LYS A 105 -3.64 -16.51 -2.14
CA LYS A 105 -4.31 -15.97 -0.95
C LYS A 105 -3.61 -14.71 -0.51
N VAL A 106 -4.38 -13.65 -0.36
CA VAL A 106 -3.91 -12.32 0.04
C VAL A 106 -4.53 -12.00 1.40
N PRO A 107 -3.80 -12.24 2.52
CA PRO A 107 -4.22 -11.74 3.82
C PRO A 107 -4.11 -10.22 3.80
N HIS A 108 -5.14 -9.50 4.21
CA HIS A 108 -5.10 -8.03 4.17
C HIS A 108 -5.50 -7.37 5.48
N ASP A 109 -6.15 -8.07 6.39
CA ASP A 109 -6.66 -7.57 7.68
C ASP A 109 -7.40 -6.21 7.62
N LEU A 110 -7.66 -5.72 6.42
CA LEU A 110 -8.35 -4.46 6.16
C LEU A 110 -9.85 -4.62 6.39
N THR A 111 -10.43 -3.63 7.04
CA THR A 111 -11.88 -3.42 7.01
C THR A 111 -12.33 -2.99 5.60
N GLN A 112 -13.61 -3.07 5.32
CA GLN A 112 -14.16 -2.58 4.05
C GLN A 112 -13.97 -1.06 3.89
N GLU A 113 -13.97 -0.31 4.97
CA GLU A 113 -13.72 1.13 4.98
C GLU A 113 -12.26 1.44 4.62
N GLU A 114 -11.31 0.73 5.23
CA GLU A 114 -9.89 0.87 4.92
C GLU A 114 -9.57 0.45 3.48
N MET A 115 -10.22 -0.60 2.98
CA MET A 115 -10.10 -0.98 1.56
C MET A 115 -10.64 0.13 0.65
N ALA A 116 -11.75 0.75 0.99
CA ALA A 116 -12.31 1.86 0.24
C ALA A 116 -11.40 3.09 0.24
N GLN A 117 -10.80 3.42 1.38
CA GLN A 117 -9.79 4.49 1.48
C GLN A 117 -8.54 4.18 0.66
N LEU A 118 -8.09 2.93 0.64
CA LEU A 118 -6.93 2.50 -0.13
C LEU A 118 -7.17 2.62 -1.64
N VAL A 119 -8.38 2.30 -2.09
CA VAL A 119 -8.83 2.42 -3.49
C VAL A 119 -9.16 3.88 -3.87
N GLY A 120 -9.42 4.73 -2.89
CA GLY A 120 -9.86 6.12 -3.10
C GLY A 120 -11.30 6.22 -3.62
N SER A 121 -12.24 5.50 -2.97
CA SER A 121 -13.65 5.49 -3.34
C SER A 121 -14.55 5.23 -2.13
N SER A 122 -15.88 5.25 -2.33
CA SER A 122 -16.82 4.88 -1.29
C SER A 122 -16.82 3.38 -1.01
N ARG A 123 -17.09 3.00 0.24
CA ARG A 123 -17.26 1.60 0.67
C ARG A 123 -18.26 0.84 -0.21
N GLU A 124 -19.36 1.49 -0.55
CA GLU A 124 -20.42 0.90 -1.38
C GLU A 124 -19.93 0.54 -2.78
N THR A 125 -19.22 1.47 -3.43
CA THR A 125 -18.68 1.28 -4.78
C THR A 125 -17.61 0.18 -4.81
N VAL A 126 -16.72 0.16 -3.82
CA VAL A 126 -15.69 -0.89 -3.71
C VAL A 126 -16.33 -2.25 -3.44
N ASN A 127 -17.35 -2.34 -2.57
CA ASN A 127 -18.09 -3.58 -2.36
C ASN A 127 -18.77 -4.09 -3.62
N LYS A 128 -19.41 -3.23 -4.40
CA LYS A 128 -20.02 -3.62 -5.69
C LYS A 128 -18.98 -4.20 -6.63
N ALA A 129 -17.81 -3.57 -6.73
CA ALA A 129 -16.72 -4.07 -7.57
C ALA A 129 -16.14 -5.42 -7.06
N LEU A 130 -15.98 -5.60 -5.74
CA LEU A 130 -15.57 -6.86 -5.15
C LEU A 130 -16.58 -7.98 -5.43
N MET A 131 -17.88 -7.68 -5.32
CA MET A 131 -18.94 -8.63 -5.64
C MET A 131 -18.95 -9.01 -7.13
N ASP A 132 -18.75 -8.04 -8.04
CA ASP A 132 -18.63 -8.32 -9.47
C ASP A 132 -17.45 -9.24 -9.78
N PHE A 133 -16.28 -8.98 -9.19
CA PHE A 133 -15.11 -9.85 -9.37
C PHE A 133 -15.33 -11.25 -8.80
N ALA A 134 -16.02 -11.38 -7.67
CA ALA A 134 -16.36 -12.68 -7.08
C ALA A 134 -17.37 -13.44 -7.95
N ASN A 135 -18.43 -12.77 -8.42
CA ASN A 135 -19.43 -13.38 -9.30
C ASN A 135 -18.85 -13.86 -10.64
N ARG A 136 -17.78 -13.20 -11.12
CA ARG A 136 -17.02 -13.64 -12.30
C ARG A 136 -16.04 -14.77 -12.02
N GLY A 137 -15.89 -15.18 -10.77
CA GLY A 137 -14.92 -16.22 -10.37
C GLY A 137 -13.45 -15.74 -10.45
N TRP A 138 -13.19 -14.43 -10.44
CA TRP A 138 -11.82 -13.92 -10.46
C TRP A 138 -11.18 -13.94 -9.09
N ILE A 139 -12.00 -13.75 -8.06
CA ILE A 139 -11.60 -13.75 -6.66
C ILE A 139 -12.63 -14.50 -5.81
N ALA A 140 -12.23 -14.89 -4.59
CA ALA A 140 -13.15 -15.21 -3.50
C ALA A 140 -12.78 -14.40 -2.25
N ARG A 141 -13.77 -14.19 -1.39
CA ARG A 141 -13.59 -13.54 -0.09
C ARG A 141 -13.62 -14.59 1.00
N GLU A 142 -12.58 -14.70 1.77
CA GLU A 142 -12.44 -15.66 2.85
C GLU A 142 -12.07 -14.95 4.15
N GLY A 143 -13.07 -14.57 4.94
CA GLY A 143 -12.86 -13.84 6.18
C GLY A 143 -12.13 -12.50 5.93
N ARG A 144 -10.89 -12.41 6.43
CA ARG A 144 -9.97 -11.26 6.26
C ARG A 144 -8.93 -11.48 5.17
N SER A 145 -9.23 -12.34 4.22
CA SER A 145 -8.36 -12.63 3.08
C SER A 145 -9.16 -12.59 1.78
N ILE A 146 -8.46 -12.37 0.69
CA ILE A 146 -9.00 -12.51 -0.66
C ILE A 146 -8.17 -13.57 -1.37
N ILE A 147 -8.83 -14.56 -1.99
CA ILE A 147 -8.17 -15.53 -2.86
C ILE A 147 -8.31 -15.02 -4.30
N ILE A 148 -7.21 -14.85 -4.99
CA ILE A 148 -7.18 -14.48 -6.40
C ILE A 148 -7.00 -15.74 -7.23
N TYR A 149 -8.06 -16.13 -7.95
CA TYR A 149 -8.05 -17.28 -8.84
C TYR A 149 -7.52 -16.95 -10.23
N GLN A 150 -7.81 -15.73 -10.70
CA GLN A 150 -7.51 -15.30 -12.07
C GLN A 150 -6.74 -13.98 -12.10
N PRO A 151 -5.45 -13.96 -11.74
CA PRO A 151 -4.66 -12.70 -11.72
C PRO A 151 -4.60 -12.04 -13.09
N GLY A 152 -4.60 -12.79 -14.19
CA GLY A 152 -4.62 -12.25 -15.54
C GLY A 152 -5.85 -11.39 -15.87
N MET A 153 -7.00 -11.67 -15.26
CA MET A 153 -8.21 -10.87 -15.42
C MET A 153 -8.12 -9.56 -14.64
N LEU A 154 -7.55 -9.59 -13.43
CA LEU A 154 -7.28 -8.37 -12.66
C LEU A 154 -6.24 -7.49 -13.36
N ILE A 155 -5.18 -8.07 -13.94
CA ILE A 155 -4.17 -7.33 -14.74
C ILE A 155 -4.83 -6.62 -15.93
N ARG A 156 -5.71 -7.30 -16.66
CA ARG A 156 -6.44 -6.68 -17.78
C ARG A 156 -7.37 -5.57 -17.30
N ARG A 157 -7.99 -5.75 -16.15
CA ARG A 157 -8.91 -4.77 -15.57
C ARG A 157 -8.20 -3.53 -15.04
N SER A 158 -6.99 -3.69 -14.50
CA SER A 158 -6.15 -2.61 -13.97
C SER A 158 -5.48 -1.74 -15.04
N ARG A 159 -5.69 -2.04 -16.32
CA ARG A 159 -5.15 -1.26 -17.46
C ARG A 159 -6.22 -0.44 -18.18
N ARG A 160 -7.44 -0.47 -17.68
CA ARG A 160 -8.59 0.26 -18.21
C ARG A 160 -8.98 1.36 -17.24
#